data_3815293b9b166dd69412d031e6fd2c6c
#
_entry.id   3815293b9b166dd69412d031e6fd2c6c
#
_cell.length_a   1.000
_cell.length_b   1.000
_cell.length_c   1.000
_cell.angle_alpha   90.00
_cell.angle_beta   90.00
_cell.angle_gamma   90.00
#
_symmetry.space_group_name_H-M   'P 1'
#
loop_
_entity.id
_entity.type
_entity.pdbx_description
1 polymer ?
#
loop_
_entity_poly.entity_id
_entity_poly.type
_entity_poly.pdbx_seq_one_letter_code
_entity_poly.pdbx_strand_id
1 'polypeptide(L)'
;TSVIAFTLKYENNKVSASLAKEYLENLLPALVSLGTKYLYVADSAYFKVLTKVGKTDPHIGYVLPCKIKGYEHLHCVLGINYQQLIFNPTLKDKITLGLNALVSHIQGTYKPIGDSVIHSAVYPEGFREAWKALEQLYQYPRLTCDIEAFSLRFNEAGVGSIAFAWDQHNGIAFQVDCLETKKAKQSMRYCVRNFLATYKGELIFHNA
;
A
#
# COMPACT_ATOMS: atom_id res chain seq x y z
N THR A 1 16.97 19.82 16.49
CA THR A 1 17.09 18.36 16.31
C THR A 1 18.48 18.07 15.80
N SER A 2 19.23 17.22 16.49
CA SER A 2 20.57 16.76 16.05
C SER A 2 20.41 15.56 15.13
N VAL A 3 21.24 15.47 14.09
CA VAL A 3 21.28 14.33 13.16
C VAL A 3 22.66 13.70 13.26
N ILE A 4 22.71 12.38 13.39
CA ILE A 4 23.93 11.60 13.40
C ILE A 4 23.85 10.62 12.24
N ALA A 5 24.90 10.53 11.43
CA ALA A 5 24.99 9.60 10.32
C ALA A 5 25.95 8.46 10.65
N PHE A 6 25.57 7.23 10.29
CA PHE A 6 26.40 6.04 10.40
C PHE A 6 26.58 5.40 9.05
N THR A 7 27.79 4.93 8.77
CA THR A 7 28.06 4.16 7.55
C THR A 7 27.64 2.72 7.77
N LEU A 8 26.79 2.21 6.87
CA LEU A 8 26.36 0.81 6.91
C LEU A 8 27.49 -0.13 6.45
N LYS A 9 27.53 -1.33 7.04
CA LYS A 9 28.54 -2.35 6.72
C LYS A 9 28.07 -3.16 5.49
N TYR A 10 28.96 -3.30 4.51
CA TYR A 10 28.77 -4.12 3.31
C TYR A 10 29.94 -5.08 3.13
N GLU A 11 29.69 -6.27 2.60
CA GLU A 11 30.69 -7.23 2.17
C GLU A 11 30.54 -7.45 0.66
N ASN A 12 31.60 -7.21 -0.10
CA ASN A 12 31.59 -7.30 -1.57
C ASN A 12 30.43 -6.50 -2.21
N ASN A 13 30.15 -5.28 -1.72
CA ASN A 13 29.07 -4.41 -2.13
C ASN A 13 27.65 -5.01 -1.92
N LYS A 14 27.52 -6.01 -1.04
CA LYS A 14 26.24 -6.65 -0.72
C LYS A 14 26.03 -6.68 0.79
N VAL A 15 24.76 -6.74 1.19
CA VAL A 15 24.35 -6.93 2.58
C VAL A 15 23.54 -8.22 2.66
N SER A 16 23.98 -9.15 3.51
CA SER A 16 23.16 -10.28 3.93
C SER A 16 22.33 -9.91 5.15
N ALA A 17 21.25 -10.63 5.40
CA ALA A 17 20.43 -10.42 6.59
C ALA A 17 21.23 -10.69 7.89
N SER A 18 22.16 -11.66 7.87
CA SER A 18 23.07 -11.96 9.00
C SER A 18 24.02 -10.80 9.29
N LEU A 19 24.65 -10.26 8.25
CA LEU A 19 25.55 -9.11 8.38
C LEU A 19 24.82 -7.88 8.92
N ALA A 20 23.63 -7.59 8.38
CA ALA A 20 22.82 -6.48 8.86
C ALA A 20 22.39 -6.67 10.32
N LYS A 21 22.04 -7.89 10.72
CA LYS A 21 21.66 -8.22 12.10
C LYS A 21 22.83 -8.02 13.06
N GLU A 22 24.00 -8.60 12.75
CA GLU A 22 25.23 -8.46 13.55
C GLU A 22 25.61 -6.98 13.75
N TYR A 23 25.57 -6.20 12.66
CA TYR A 23 25.88 -4.78 12.72
C TYR A 23 24.88 -4.02 13.62
N LEU A 24 23.59 -4.31 13.47
CA LEU A 24 22.53 -3.65 14.25
C LEU A 24 22.58 -4.05 15.73
N GLU A 25 22.96 -5.28 16.08
CA GLU A 25 23.15 -5.71 17.47
C GLU A 25 24.17 -4.84 18.21
N ASN A 26 25.19 -4.36 17.50
CA ASN A 26 26.20 -3.45 18.05
C ASN A 26 25.78 -1.98 18.02
N LEU A 27 25.04 -1.56 16.98
CA LEU A 27 24.67 -0.16 16.77
C LEU A 27 23.47 0.27 17.64
N LEU A 28 22.44 -0.58 17.78
CA LEU A 28 21.21 -0.21 18.47
C LEU A 28 21.39 0.23 19.92
N PRO A 29 22.22 -0.43 20.75
CA PRO A 29 22.51 0.05 22.10
C PRO A 29 23.12 1.46 22.14
N ALA A 30 24.02 1.74 21.19
CA ALA A 30 24.63 3.06 21.07
C ALA A 30 23.62 4.13 20.67
N LEU A 31 22.71 3.81 19.73
CA LEU A 31 21.64 4.73 19.32
C LEU A 31 20.71 5.08 20.48
N VAL A 32 20.35 4.10 21.29
CA VAL A 32 19.51 4.32 22.48
C VAL A 32 20.22 5.18 23.52
N SER A 33 21.51 4.93 23.77
CA SER A 33 22.30 5.77 24.70
C SER A 33 22.43 7.23 24.27
N LEU A 34 22.34 7.48 22.96
CA LEU A 34 22.28 8.82 22.36
C LEU A 34 20.87 9.44 22.35
N GLY A 35 19.87 8.75 22.90
CA GLY A 35 18.49 9.22 22.93
C GLY A 35 17.80 9.24 21.56
N THR A 36 18.31 8.45 20.61
CA THR A 36 17.73 8.36 19.24
C THR A 36 16.32 7.78 19.32
N LYS A 37 15.40 8.38 18.58
CA LYS A 37 14.00 7.93 18.44
C LYS A 37 13.62 7.57 17.00
N TYR A 38 14.33 8.13 16.04
CA TYR A 38 14.00 8.08 14.61
C TYR A 38 15.19 7.60 13.79
N LEU A 39 14.93 6.68 12.87
CA LEU A 39 15.95 6.11 11.97
C LEU A 39 15.53 6.31 10.52
N TYR A 40 16.34 7.06 9.76
CA TYR A 40 16.25 7.07 8.31
C TYR A 40 17.22 6.02 7.76
N VAL A 41 16.70 4.91 7.25
CA VAL A 41 17.47 3.72 6.88
C VAL A 41 17.64 3.67 5.38
N ALA A 42 18.78 4.11 4.88
CA ALA A 42 19.07 4.23 3.44
C ALA A 42 19.50 2.91 2.76
N ASP A 43 19.03 1.79 3.29
CA ASP A 43 19.24 0.45 2.72
C ASP A 43 18.09 -0.49 3.07
N SER A 44 17.60 -1.23 2.07
CA SER A 44 16.44 -2.10 2.21
C SER A 44 16.69 -3.35 3.05
N ALA A 45 17.91 -3.89 3.06
CA ALA A 45 18.23 -5.08 3.85
C ALA A 45 18.24 -4.75 5.35
N TYR A 46 18.85 -3.63 5.74
CA TYR A 46 18.81 -3.15 7.10
C TYR A 46 17.40 -2.79 7.55
N PHE A 47 16.62 -2.15 6.68
CA PHE A 47 15.23 -1.83 6.98
C PHE A 47 14.38 -3.09 7.22
N LYS A 48 14.56 -4.15 6.42
CA LYS A 48 13.89 -5.44 6.63
C LYS A 48 14.25 -6.07 7.98
N VAL A 49 15.50 -6.00 8.38
CA VAL A 49 15.93 -6.55 9.69
C VAL A 49 15.28 -5.78 10.83
N LEU A 50 15.24 -4.44 10.75
CA LEU A 50 14.64 -3.59 11.77
C LEU A 50 13.12 -3.77 11.87
N THR A 51 12.42 -3.84 10.74
CA THR A 51 10.94 -3.78 10.70
C THR A 51 10.27 -5.11 10.43
N LYS A 52 11.04 -6.15 10.06
CA LYS A 52 10.58 -7.50 9.69
C LYS A 52 9.59 -7.52 8.53
N VAL A 53 9.62 -6.54 7.64
CA VAL A 53 8.79 -6.52 6.43
C VAL A 53 9.37 -7.45 5.37
N GLY A 54 8.50 -8.09 4.58
CA GLY A 54 8.91 -8.98 3.49
C GLY A 54 9.39 -8.22 2.25
N LYS A 55 8.64 -7.18 1.84
CA LYS A 55 8.96 -6.27 0.73
C LYS A 55 9.11 -4.85 1.26
N THR A 56 10.04 -4.08 0.72
CA THR A 56 10.33 -2.72 1.19
C THR A 56 9.64 -1.64 0.38
N ASP A 57 9.48 -1.82 -0.91
CA ASP A 57 8.89 -0.79 -1.80
C ASP A 57 7.51 -0.28 -1.36
N PRO A 58 6.57 -1.13 -0.88
CA PRO A 58 5.28 -0.65 -0.39
C PRO A 58 5.38 0.25 0.86
N HIS A 59 6.55 0.28 1.52
CA HIS A 59 6.74 1.04 2.76
C HIS A 59 7.52 2.34 2.57
N ILE A 60 7.80 2.74 1.34
CA ILE A 60 8.40 4.04 1.05
C ILE A 60 7.42 5.14 1.46
N GLY A 61 7.89 6.09 2.28
CA GLY A 61 7.04 7.16 2.82
C GLY A 61 6.21 6.78 4.05
N TYR A 62 6.38 5.58 4.58
CA TYR A 62 5.76 5.15 5.84
C TYR A 62 6.76 5.16 6.99
N VAL A 63 6.26 5.49 8.18
CA VAL A 63 6.99 5.36 9.45
C VAL A 63 6.55 4.07 10.11
N LEU A 64 7.49 3.14 10.32
CA LEU A 64 7.22 1.85 10.94
C LEU A 64 7.96 1.73 12.28
N PRO A 65 7.39 1.07 13.29
CA PRO A 65 8.10 0.77 14.52
C PRO A 65 9.19 -0.29 14.26
N CYS A 66 10.30 -0.20 14.97
CA CYS A 66 11.28 -1.27 15.04
C CYS A 66 10.63 -2.53 15.63
N LYS A 67 10.91 -3.70 15.06
CA LYS A 67 10.40 -5.02 15.52
C LYS A 67 11.48 -5.88 16.19
N ILE A 68 12.62 -5.28 16.53
CA ILE A 68 13.65 -5.92 17.33
C ILE A 68 13.28 -5.73 18.79
N LYS A 69 13.25 -6.84 19.55
CA LYS A 69 12.88 -6.85 20.97
C LYS A 69 13.75 -5.87 21.79
N GLY A 70 13.10 -4.99 22.54
CA GLY A 70 13.74 -3.96 23.35
C GLY A 70 13.97 -2.62 22.61
N TYR A 71 13.69 -2.56 21.30
CA TYR A 71 13.91 -1.36 20.47
C TYR A 71 12.63 -0.90 19.76
N GLU A 72 11.46 -1.34 20.19
CA GLU A 72 10.17 -1.07 19.59
C GLU A 72 9.78 0.43 19.61
N HIS A 73 10.43 1.20 20.47
CA HIS A 73 10.27 2.65 20.58
C HIS A 73 10.97 3.43 19.46
N LEU A 74 11.82 2.77 18.67
CA LEU A 74 12.47 3.40 17.52
C LEU A 74 11.53 3.40 16.32
N HIS A 75 11.43 4.54 15.66
CA HIS A 75 10.65 4.73 14.46
C HIS A 75 11.54 4.70 13.22
N CYS A 76 11.27 3.77 12.30
CA CYS A 76 12.08 3.52 11.13
C CYS A 76 11.37 4.04 9.86
N VAL A 77 12.08 4.81 9.06
CA VAL A 77 11.66 5.23 7.72
C VAL A 77 12.62 4.64 6.70
N LEU A 78 12.07 4.01 5.65
CA LEU A 78 12.87 3.55 4.54
C LEU A 78 13.41 4.75 3.75
N GLY A 79 14.71 4.84 3.71
CA GLY A 79 15.44 5.81 2.89
C GLY A 79 16.02 5.17 1.63
N ILE A 80 16.54 6.03 0.79
CA ILE A 80 17.31 5.65 -0.40
C ILE A 80 18.65 6.32 -0.30
N ASN A 81 19.74 5.59 -0.59
CA ASN A 81 21.06 6.15 -0.65
C ASN A 81 21.09 7.19 -1.80
N TYR A 82 21.41 8.45 -1.48
CA TYR A 82 21.42 9.54 -2.44
C TYR A 82 22.35 9.30 -3.63
N GLN A 83 23.38 8.50 -3.49
CA GLN A 83 24.27 8.13 -4.58
C GLN A 83 23.55 7.39 -5.71
N GLN A 84 22.42 6.73 -5.41
CA GLN A 84 21.60 6.08 -6.43
C GLN A 84 20.98 7.08 -7.41
N LEU A 85 20.86 8.38 -7.03
CA LEU A 85 20.38 9.43 -7.93
C LEU A 85 21.28 9.65 -9.13
N ILE A 86 22.58 9.33 -9.00
CA ILE A 86 23.56 9.42 -10.11
C ILE A 86 23.15 8.46 -11.24
N PHE A 87 22.63 7.29 -10.89
CA PHE A 87 22.23 6.26 -11.82
C PHE A 87 20.74 6.30 -12.18
N ASN A 88 19.91 6.79 -11.27
CA ASN A 88 18.47 6.87 -11.45
C ASN A 88 17.88 8.14 -10.81
N PRO A 89 17.80 9.26 -11.55
CA PRO A 89 17.28 10.53 -11.04
C PRO A 89 15.81 10.48 -10.57
N THR A 90 15.01 9.51 -11.07
CA THR A 90 13.59 9.38 -10.68
C THR A 90 13.40 9.00 -9.21
N LEU A 91 14.44 8.51 -8.54
CA LEU A 91 14.43 8.19 -7.11
C LEU A 91 14.34 9.43 -6.21
N LYS A 92 14.50 10.64 -6.76
CA LYS A 92 14.38 11.90 -6.02
C LYS A 92 13.05 11.99 -5.28
N ASP A 93 11.96 11.65 -5.94
CA ASP A 93 10.62 11.72 -5.33
C ASP A 93 10.47 10.74 -4.17
N LYS A 94 11.05 9.54 -4.28
CA LYS A 94 11.06 8.56 -3.19
C LYS A 94 11.89 9.04 -1.99
N ILE A 95 13.01 9.70 -2.20
CA ILE A 95 13.82 10.31 -1.14
C ILE A 95 13.01 11.41 -0.44
N THR A 96 12.41 12.30 -1.22
CA THR A 96 11.58 13.39 -0.71
C THR A 96 10.41 12.86 0.12
N LEU A 97 9.74 11.81 -0.36
CA LEU A 97 8.63 11.18 0.34
C LEU A 97 9.06 10.59 1.70
N GLY A 98 10.18 9.87 1.74
CA GLY A 98 10.73 9.33 2.98
C GLY A 98 11.16 10.40 3.98
N LEU A 99 11.81 11.46 3.51
CA LEU A 99 12.21 12.58 4.37
C LEU A 99 11.01 13.35 4.92
N ASN A 100 9.99 13.60 4.08
CA ASN A 100 8.76 14.27 4.51
C ASN A 100 8.01 13.43 5.56
N ALA A 101 7.94 12.11 5.39
CA ALA A 101 7.35 11.22 6.37
C ALA A 101 8.09 11.29 7.72
N LEU A 102 9.42 11.28 7.69
CA LEU A 102 10.24 11.40 8.90
C LEU A 102 10.02 12.75 9.59
N VAL A 103 10.11 13.86 8.85
CA VAL A 103 9.98 15.21 9.40
C VAL A 103 8.59 15.44 9.97
N SER A 104 7.54 15.07 9.25
CA SER A 104 6.16 15.21 9.73
C SER A 104 5.91 14.35 10.98
N HIS A 105 6.51 13.16 11.07
CA HIS A 105 6.39 12.33 12.27
C HIS A 105 7.08 12.97 13.49
N ILE A 106 8.28 13.55 13.30
CA ILE A 106 8.99 14.31 14.35
C ILE A 106 8.15 15.51 14.83
N GLN A 107 7.43 16.16 13.92
CA GLN A 107 6.58 17.31 14.20
C GLN A 107 5.19 16.94 14.76
N GLY A 108 4.84 15.66 14.81
CA GLY A 108 3.51 15.19 15.26
C GLY A 108 2.39 15.44 14.25
N THR A 109 2.72 15.72 13.00
CA THR A 109 1.76 15.98 11.90
C THR A 109 1.67 14.85 10.89
N TYR A 110 2.42 13.77 11.12
CA TYR A 110 2.47 12.63 10.22
C TYR A 110 1.10 11.96 10.05
N LYS A 111 0.74 11.73 8.81
CA LYS A 111 -0.37 10.86 8.41
C LYS A 111 0.16 9.82 7.45
N PRO A 112 -0.17 8.53 7.61
CA PRO A 112 0.19 7.50 6.64
C PRO A 112 -0.32 7.84 5.25
N ILE A 113 0.44 7.45 4.22
CA ILE A 113 -0.01 7.60 2.83
C ILE A 113 -1.31 6.80 2.67
N GLY A 114 -2.35 7.47 2.15
CA GLY A 114 -3.69 6.87 2.03
C GLY A 114 -4.58 7.04 3.27
N ASP A 115 -4.07 7.63 4.36
CA ASP A 115 -4.93 8.02 5.47
C ASP A 115 -5.97 9.04 5.00
N SER A 116 -7.24 8.81 5.34
CA SER A 116 -8.36 9.63 4.89
C SER A 116 -8.59 9.69 3.36
N VAL A 117 -7.96 8.80 2.57
CA VAL A 117 -8.29 8.69 1.12
C VAL A 117 -9.60 7.94 0.94
N ILE A 118 -9.79 6.85 1.67
CA ILE A 118 -11.06 6.10 1.62
C ILE A 118 -11.91 6.49 2.83
N HIS A 119 -13.02 7.18 2.58
CA HIS A 119 -13.98 7.56 3.60
C HIS A 119 -15.06 6.50 3.78
N SER A 120 -15.48 5.88 2.68
CA SER A 120 -16.44 4.79 2.73
C SER A 120 -16.10 3.75 1.65
N ALA A 121 -15.91 2.51 2.11
CA ALA A 121 -15.81 1.35 1.23
C ALA A 121 -16.84 0.34 1.72
N VAL A 122 -17.81 0.02 0.85
CA VAL A 122 -18.87 -0.94 1.14
C VAL A 122 -18.58 -2.22 0.36
N TYR A 123 -18.67 -3.35 1.04
CA TYR A 123 -18.43 -4.68 0.48
C TYR A 123 -19.69 -5.52 0.56
N PRO A 124 -20.64 -5.37 -0.38
CA PRO A 124 -21.87 -6.12 -0.38
C PRO A 124 -21.66 -7.62 -0.44
N GLU A 125 -22.32 -8.37 0.45
CA GLU A 125 -22.26 -9.83 0.48
C GLU A 125 -23.49 -10.42 -0.20
N GLY A 126 -23.28 -11.04 -1.35
CA GLY A 126 -24.33 -11.71 -2.11
C GLY A 126 -25.25 -10.78 -2.89
N PHE A 127 -26.17 -11.42 -3.63
CA PHE A 127 -26.99 -10.75 -4.66
C PHE A 127 -27.85 -9.59 -4.13
N ARG A 128 -28.51 -9.76 -2.99
CA ARG A 128 -29.47 -8.75 -2.49
C ARG A 128 -28.78 -7.44 -2.12
N GLU A 129 -27.64 -7.55 -1.45
CA GLU A 129 -26.88 -6.38 -1.03
C GLU A 129 -26.19 -5.70 -2.23
N ALA A 130 -25.61 -6.49 -3.13
CA ALA A 130 -25.03 -5.97 -4.36
C ALA A 130 -26.05 -5.26 -5.24
N TRP A 131 -27.25 -5.83 -5.40
CA TRP A 131 -28.34 -5.20 -6.11
C TRP A 131 -28.72 -3.86 -5.50
N LYS A 132 -28.97 -3.84 -4.20
CA LYS A 132 -29.31 -2.62 -3.46
C LYS A 132 -28.19 -1.56 -3.52
N ALA A 133 -26.94 -1.97 -3.44
CA ALA A 133 -25.80 -1.06 -3.55
C ALA A 133 -25.70 -0.48 -4.97
N LEU A 134 -25.88 -1.29 -6.02
CA LEU A 134 -25.89 -0.83 -7.40
C LEU A 134 -27.08 0.10 -7.71
N GLU A 135 -28.25 -0.13 -7.11
CA GLU A 135 -29.39 0.78 -7.25
C GLU A 135 -29.06 2.20 -6.74
N GLN A 136 -28.26 2.30 -5.70
CA GLN A 136 -27.82 3.61 -5.18
C GLN A 136 -26.86 4.34 -6.13
N LEU A 137 -26.18 3.64 -7.02
CA LEU A 137 -25.24 4.25 -7.95
C LEU A 137 -25.92 5.03 -9.10
N TYR A 138 -27.20 4.78 -9.39
CA TYR A 138 -27.92 5.52 -10.44
C TYR A 138 -28.05 7.03 -10.18
N GLN A 139 -27.89 7.47 -8.93
CA GLN A 139 -27.90 8.90 -8.58
C GLN A 139 -26.64 9.65 -9.04
N TYR A 140 -25.55 8.95 -9.32
CA TYR A 140 -24.27 9.57 -9.69
C TYR A 140 -24.17 9.67 -11.22
N PRO A 141 -23.75 10.84 -11.76
CA PRO A 141 -23.64 11.02 -13.19
C PRO A 141 -22.43 10.33 -13.82
N ARG A 142 -21.43 9.95 -12.96
CA ARG A 142 -20.18 9.35 -13.38
C ARG A 142 -19.70 8.35 -12.34
N LEU A 143 -19.19 7.22 -12.81
CA LEU A 143 -18.54 6.19 -11.97
C LEU A 143 -17.24 5.74 -12.60
N THR A 144 -16.24 5.49 -11.77
CA THR A 144 -15.09 4.68 -12.15
C THR A 144 -15.41 3.23 -11.86
N CYS A 145 -14.98 2.34 -12.76
CA CYS A 145 -15.19 0.90 -12.63
C CYS A 145 -13.86 0.17 -12.82
N ASP A 146 -13.58 -0.76 -11.94
CA ASP A 146 -12.42 -1.65 -12.02
C ASP A 146 -12.87 -3.11 -11.90
N ILE A 147 -12.18 -4.01 -12.64
CA ILE A 147 -12.54 -5.42 -12.73
C ILE A 147 -11.30 -6.27 -12.50
N GLU A 148 -11.36 -7.16 -11.52
CA GLU A 148 -10.36 -8.20 -11.32
C GLU A 148 -10.79 -9.50 -11.99
N ALA A 149 -10.09 -9.90 -13.06
CA ALA A 149 -10.35 -11.12 -13.79
C ALA A 149 -9.43 -12.26 -13.38
N PHE A 150 -9.89 -13.52 -13.47
CA PHE A 150 -9.07 -14.69 -13.19
C PHE A 150 -8.01 -14.97 -14.25
N SER A 151 -8.21 -14.50 -15.47
CA SER A 151 -7.30 -14.68 -16.59
C SER A 151 -7.36 -13.49 -17.53
N LEU A 152 -6.23 -13.14 -18.14
CA LEU A 152 -6.16 -12.17 -19.23
C LEU A 152 -6.62 -12.76 -20.57
N ARG A 153 -6.82 -14.08 -20.66
CA ARG A 153 -7.38 -14.74 -21.83
C ARG A 153 -8.88 -14.60 -21.80
N PHE A 154 -9.43 -13.90 -22.75
CA PHE A 154 -10.82 -13.50 -22.77
C PHE A 154 -11.79 -14.71 -22.79
N ASN A 155 -11.41 -15.84 -23.39
CA ASN A 155 -12.18 -17.09 -23.43
C ASN A 155 -12.18 -17.89 -22.10
N GLU A 156 -11.25 -17.58 -21.21
CA GLU A 156 -11.09 -18.20 -19.88
C GLU A 156 -11.40 -17.21 -18.75
N ALA A 157 -11.66 -15.95 -19.11
CA ALA A 157 -11.85 -14.89 -18.15
C ALA A 157 -13.20 -15.04 -17.43
N GLY A 158 -13.12 -15.20 -16.12
CA GLY A 158 -14.24 -14.95 -15.20
C GLY A 158 -13.97 -13.64 -14.47
N VAL A 159 -15.01 -12.98 -14.03
CA VAL A 159 -14.92 -11.77 -13.22
C VAL A 159 -14.79 -12.17 -11.76
N GLY A 160 -13.61 -12.04 -11.19
CA GLY A 160 -13.36 -12.32 -9.77
C GLY A 160 -14.16 -11.37 -8.89
N SER A 161 -13.87 -10.08 -9.01
CA SER A 161 -14.58 -9.00 -8.33
C SER A 161 -14.75 -7.80 -9.26
N ILE A 162 -15.67 -6.92 -8.89
CA ILE A 162 -15.90 -5.64 -9.55
C ILE A 162 -16.01 -4.55 -8.49
N ALA A 163 -15.46 -3.38 -8.80
CA ALA A 163 -15.54 -2.19 -7.96
C ALA A 163 -16.12 -1.02 -8.73
N PHE A 164 -16.86 -0.17 -8.04
CA PHE A 164 -17.34 1.11 -8.53
C PHE A 164 -17.02 2.20 -7.52
N ALA A 165 -16.55 3.36 -7.98
CA ALA A 165 -16.40 4.53 -7.15
C ALA A 165 -17.07 5.74 -7.81
N TRP A 166 -17.71 6.59 -7.00
CA TRP A 166 -18.40 7.80 -7.45
C TRP A 166 -17.65 9.08 -7.12
N ASP A 167 -16.59 8.98 -6.32
CA ASP A 167 -15.62 10.04 -6.06
C ASP A 167 -14.27 9.45 -5.62
N GLN A 168 -13.33 10.30 -5.18
CA GLN A 168 -11.99 9.88 -4.76
C GLN A 168 -11.95 9.12 -3.41
N HIS A 169 -13.06 9.10 -2.68
CA HIS A 169 -13.08 8.65 -1.29
C HIS A 169 -14.10 7.55 -1.01
N ASN A 170 -15.02 7.34 -1.94
CA ASN A 170 -16.18 6.49 -1.71
C ASN A 170 -16.38 5.49 -2.84
N GLY A 171 -16.65 4.25 -2.48
CA GLY A 171 -16.84 3.18 -3.44
C GLY A 171 -17.45 1.92 -2.85
N ILE A 172 -17.82 1.01 -3.75
CA ILE A 172 -18.26 -0.35 -3.42
C ILE A 172 -17.39 -1.35 -4.19
N ALA A 173 -17.19 -2.52 -3.61
CA ALA A 173 -16.57 -3.65 -4.31
C ALA A 173 -17.21 -4.95 -3.84
N PHE A 174 -17.44 -5.89 -4.76
CA PHE A 174 -18.03 -7.19 -4.42
C PHE A 174 -17.59 -8.29 -5.39
N GLN A 175 -17.69 -9.51 -4.88
CA GLN A 175 -17.34 -10.73 -5.63
C GLN A 175 -18.42 -11.05 -6.67
N VAL A 176 -18.00 -11.52 -7.84
CA VAL A 176 -18.90 -11.97 -8.91
C VAL A 176 -18.79 -13.49 -9.08
N ASP A 177 -17.64 -13.98 -9.52
CA ASP A 177 -17.39 -15.40 -9.78
C ASP A 177 -16.60 -16.12 -8.68
N CYS A 178 -16.19 -15.44 -7.63
CA CYS A 178 -15.56 -16.04 -6.45
C CYS A 178 -16.54 -16.74 -5.50
N LEU A 179 -17.86 -16.63 -5.76
CA LEU A 179 -18.91 -17.19 -4.92
C LEU A 179 -18.93 -18.73 -5.01
N GLU A 180 -19.39 -19.40 -3.94
CA GLU A 180 -19.33 -20.84 -3.84
C GLU A 180 -20.24 -21.58 -4.84
N THR A 181 -21.48 -21.11 -5.04
CA THR A 181 -22.45 -21.83 -5.84
C THR A 181 -22.62 -21.24 -7.24
N LYS A 182 -22.88 -22.13 -8.23
CA LYS A 182 -23.19 -21.73 -9.62
C LYS A 182 -24.37 -20.75 -9.70
N LYS A 183 -25.40 -20.97 -8.87
CA LYS A 183 -26.59 -20.11 -8.82
C LYS A 183 -26.22 -18.68 -8.32
N ALA A 184 -25.40 -18.58 -7.27
CA ALA A 184 -24.93 -17.31 -6.74
C ALA A 184 -24.12 -16.55 -7.81
N LYS A 185 -23.18 -17.20 -8.48
CA LYS A 185 -22.40 -16.60 -9.59
C LYS A 185 -23.31 -16.09 -10.71
N GLN A 186 -24.28 -16.89 -11.14
CA GLN A 186 -25.22 -16.46 -12.19
C GLN A 186 -26.06 -15.25 -11.77
N SER A 187 -26.54 -15.23 -10.52
CA SER A 187 -27.29 -14.10 -9.99
C SER A 187 -26.44 -12.82 -9.93
N MET A 188 -25.18 -12.92 -9.52
CA MET A 188 -24.28 -11.75 -9.48
C MET A 188 -23.92 -11.25 -10.89
N ARG A 189 -23.64 -12.15 -11.83
CA ARG A 189 -23.43 -11.78 -13.24
C ARG A 189 -24.66 -11.08 -13.83
N TYR A 190 -25.86 -11.57 -13.52
CA TYR A 190 -27.10 -10.91 -13.94
C TYR A 190 -27.22 -9.51 -13.34
N CYS A 191 -26.92 -9.35 -12.05
CA CYS A 191 -26.94 -8.08 -11.35
C CYS A 191 -26.02 -7.05 -12.02
N VAL A 192 -24.75 -7.41 -12.21
CA VAL A 192 -23.75 -6.56 -12.87
C VAL A 192 -24.16 -6.23 -14.30
N ARG A 193 -24.53 -7.24 -15.08
CA ARG A 193 -24.96 -7.05 -16.50
C ARG A 193 -26.17 -6.11 -16.60
N ASN A 194 -27.16 -6.29 -15.73
CA ASN A 194 -28.34 -5.43 -15.72
C ASN A 194 -27.96 -3.99 -15.39
N PHE A 195 -27.13 -3.78 -14.37
CA PHE A 195 -26.66 -2.45 -14.01
C PHE A 195 -25.91 -1.80 -15.17
N LEU A 196 -24.91 -2.47 -15.75
CA LEU A 196 -24.12 -1.93 -16.88
C LEU A 196 -24.95 -1.61 -18.09
N ALA A 197 -26.02 -2.39 -18.36
CA ALA A 197 -26.95 -2.17 -19.50
C ALA A 197 -27.92 -1.02 -19.30
N THR A 198 -28.24 -0.69 -18.04
CA THR A 198 -29.30 0.30 -17.73
C THR A 198 -28.77 1.60 -17.13
N TYR A 199 -27.54 1.62 -16.63
CA TYR A 199 -26.91 2.83 -16.16
C TYR A 199 -26.72 3.84 -17.30
N LYS A 200 -27.13 5.09 -17.08
CA LYS A 200 -27.14 6.15 -18.08
C LYS A 200 -26.03 7.19 -17.90
N GLY A 201 -25.31 7.12 -16.78
CA GLY A 201 -24.16 7.98 -16.54
C GLY A 201 -22.91 7.52 -17.30
N GLU A 202 -21.83 8.24 -17.10
CA GLU A 202 -20.52 7.92 -17.65
C GLU A 202 -19.82 6.83 -16.83
N LEU A 203 -19.34 5.77 -17.51
CA LEU A 203 -18.48 4.75 -16.90
C LEU A 203 -17.06 4.92 -17.39
N ILE A 204 -16.12 5.03 -16.46
CA ILE A 204 -14.68 5.14 -16.70
C ILE A 204 -14.01 3.84 -16.26
N PHE A 205 -13.40 3.14 -17.19
CA PHE A 205 -12.63 1.93 -16.94
C PHE A 205 -11.14 2.21 -17.05
N HIS A 206 -10.35 1.48 -16.25
CA HIS A 206 -8.90 1.44 -16.42
C HIS A 206 -8.53 0.19 -17.22
N ASN A 207 -7.76 0.35 -18.30
CA ASN A 207 -7.29 -0.74 -19.16
C ASN A 207 -8.44 -1.61 -19.76
N ALA A 208 -9.54 -1.01 -20.16
CA ALA A 208 -10.65 -1.69 -20.85
C ALA A 208 -10.42 -1.81 -22.36
#